data_b3d89c83a4c97fbabddd8f6a7309f95f
#
_entry.id   b3d89c83a4c97fbabddd8f6a7309f95f
#
_cell.length_a   1.000
_cell.length_b   1.000
_cell.length_c   1.000
_cell.angle_alpha   90.00
_cell.angle_beta   90.00
_cell.angle_gamma   90.00
#
_symmetry.space_group_name_H-M   'P 1'
#
loop_
_entity.id
_entity.type
_entity.pdbx_description
1 polymer ?
#
loop_
_entity_poly.entity_id
_entity_poly.type
_entity_poly.pdbx_seq_one_letter_code
_entity_poly.pdbx_strand_id
1 'polypeptide(L)'
;SVFSFAAQANSGYATLKQPASVLAPKGQIEVVQFFSYGCSHCKNFDPVFEAWRKTAAKDVSVRLVHVGFNKNFEPLQRIYYALESLGQAQALNGKVFKAFQDEKKRLDQPEVLFPWVAEQGVDRAKFEAAYQSFSVATQVRQAIQLQDQYQVEGTPAMGIAGRYYTDGSMAGGFERMIQITNQLIEQERKRT
;
A
#
# COMPACT_ATOMS: atom_id res chain seq x y z
N SER A 1 -30.94 -4.43 -18.50
CA SER A 1 -29.66 -5.11 -18.36
C SER A 1 -29.16 -5.02 -16.91
N VAL A 2 -29.77 -5.80 -16.02
CA VAL A 2 -29.51 -5.75 -14.56
C VAL A 2 -28.61 -6.92 -14.11
N PHE A 3 -28.03 -7.67 -15.04
CA PHE A 3 -27.36 -8.93 -14.69
C PHE A 3 -25.86 -8.86 -14.38
N SER A 4 -25.22 -7.67 -14.51
CA SER A 4 -23.76 -7.59 -14.35
C SER A 4 -23.29 -7.33 -12.93
N PHE A 5 -24.14 -6.80 -12.05
CA PHE A 5 -23.72 -6.42 -10.68
C PHE A 5 -23.71 -7.56 -9.67
N ALA A 6 -24.57 -8.56 -9.84
CA ALA A 6 -24.68 -9.66 -8.88
C ALA A 6 -23.54 -10.67 -8.98
N ALA A 7 -22.96 -10.84 -10.18
CA ALA A 7 -21.89 -11.79 -10.37
C ALA A 7 -20.54 -11.31 -9.81
N GLN A 8 -20.31 -9.98 -9.73
CA GLN A 8 -19.06 -9.42 -9.19
C GLN A 8 -19.02 -9.43 -7.67
N ALA A 9 -20.15 -9.26 -6.99
CA ALA A 9 -20.23 -9.27 -5.53
C ALA A 9 -19.83 -10.61 -4.91
N ASN A 10 -20.02 -11.73 -5.65
CA ASN A 10 -19.68 -13.08 -5.18
C ASN A 10 -18.25 -13.51 -5.49
N SER A 11 -17.50 -12.73 -6.29
CA SER A 11 -16.14 -13.08 -6.70
C SER A 11 -15.06 -12.59 -5.73
N GLY A 12 -15.42 -11.73 -4.79
CA GLY A 12 -14.49 -11.18 -3.80
C GLY A 12 -13.62 -10.03 -4.31
N TYR A 13 -13.91 -9.51 -5.49
CA TYR A 13 -13.21 -8.35 -6.06
C TYR A 13 -14.17 -7.51 -6.90
N ALA A 14 -13.71 -6.31 -7.22
CA ALA A 14 -14.45 -5.39 -8.11
C ALA A 14 -13.59 -5.03 -9.32
N THR A 15 -14.23 -4.80 -10.45
CA THR A 15 -13.59 -4.25 -11.64
C THR A 15 -13.89 -2.76 -11.69
N LEU A 16 -12.85 -1.94 -11.82
CA LEU A 16 -13.02 -0.48 -11.89
C LEU A 16 -13.71 -0.10 -13.19
N LYS A 17 -14.67 0.84 -13.11
CA LYS A 17 -15.34 1.38 -14.30
C LYS A 17 -14.37 2.17 -15.16
N GLN A 18 -13.44 2.89 -14.53
CA GLN A 18 -12.38 3.63 -15.21
C GLN A 18 -11.03 3.12 -14.72
N PRO A 19 -10.11 2.81 -15.63
CA PRO A 19 -8.78 2.35 -15.21
C PRO A 19 -8.06 3.39 -14.35
N ALA A 20 -7.37 2.93 -13.32
CA ALA A 20 -6.49 3.75 -12.52
C ALA A 20 -5.12 3.89 -13.21
N SER A 21 -4.35 4.89 -12.77
CA SER A 21 -2.99 5.11 -13.25
C SER A 21 -2.09 3.94 -12.87
N VAL A 22 -1.18 3.57 -13.78
CA VAL A 22 -0.20 2.49 -13.59
C VAL A 22 1.20 3.07 -13.79
N LEU A 23 2.11 2.83 -12.84
CA LEU A 23 3.50 3.25 -12.93
C LEU A 23 4.42 2.15 -13.43
N ALA A 24 3.99 0.89 -13.40
CA ALA A 24 4.80 -0.22 -13.84
C ALA A 24 5.18 -0.07 -15.33
N PRO A 25 6.40 -0.49 -15.71
CA PRO A 25 6.78 -0.50 -17.12
C PRO A 25 5.84 -1.36 -17.95
N LYS A 26 5.72 -1.02 -19.23
CA LYS A 26 4.94 -1.81 -20.18
C LYS A 26 5.42 -3.27 -20.17
N GLY A 27 4.48 -4.20 -20.14
CA GLY A 27 4.79 -5.63 -20.08
C GLY A 27 4.84 -6.18 -18.66
N GLN A 28 4.77 -5.31 -17.64
CA GLN A 28 4.67 -5.74 -16.25
C GLN A 28 3.26 -5.50 -15.69
N ILE A 29 2.85 -6.36 -14.79
CA ILE A 29 1.56 -6.27 -14.12
C ILE A 29 1.79 -5.60 -12.77
N GLU A 30 1.20 -4.41 -12.58
CA GLU A 30 1.33 -3.70 -11.32
C GLU A 30 0.39 -4.25 -10.28
N VAL A 31 0.91 -4.51 -9.08
CA VAL A 31 0.13 -4.83 -7.89
C VAL A 31 0.44 -3.78 -6.83
N VAL A 32 -0.61 -3.11 -6.36
CA VAL A 32 -0.50 -2.08 -5.33
C VAL A 32 -1.16 -2.58 -4.06
N GLN A 33 -0.46 -2.44 -2.93
CA GLN A 33 -1.10 -2.61 -1.62
C GLN A 33 -1.36 -1.23 -1.01
N PHE A 34 -2.62 -0.97 -0.70
CA PHE A 34 -3.03 0.22 0.04
C PHE A 34 -3.00 -0.08 1.53
N PHE A 35 -2.32 0.75 2.30
CA PHE A 35 -2.14 0.51 3.74
C PHE A 35 -2.03 1.83 4.50
N SER A 36 -2.04 1.73 5.83
CA SER A 36 -1.66 2.81 6.74
C SER A 36 -0.92 2.22 7.94
N TYR A 37 0.12 2.91 8.39
CA TYR A 37 0.80 2.53 9.63
C TYR A 37 -0.12 2.55 10.86
N GLY A 38 -1.21 3.32 10.80
CA GLY A 38 -2.20 3.39 11.86
C GLY A 38 -3.28 2.29 11.81
N CYS A 39 -3.26 1.47 10.79
CA CYS A 39 -4.26 0.43 10.56
C CYS A 39 -3.81 -0.89 11.20
N SER A 40 -4.57 -1.39 12.18
CA SER A 40 -4.25 -2.64 12.89
C SER A 40 -4.27 -3.86 11.96
N HIS A 41 -5.24 -3.93 11.05
CA HIS A 41 -5.32 -5.00 10.06
C HIS A 41 -4.12 -4.96 9.09
N CYS A 42 -3.61 -3.78 8.78
CA CYS A 42 -2.43 -3.64 7.93
C CYS A 42 -1.17 -4.18 8.62
N LYS A 43 -1.03 -3.94 9.93
CA LYS A 43 0.07 -4.53 10.72
C LYS A 43 0.01 -6.05 10.65
N ASN A 44 -1.17 -6.64 10.81
CA ASN A 44 -1.34 -8.09 10.78
C ASN A 44 -1.16 -8.68 9.39
N PHE A 45 -1.52 -7.92 8.35
CA PHE A 45 -1.36 -8.34 6.96
C PHE A 45 0.08 -8.25 6.47
N ASP A 46 0.90 -7.37 7.05
CA ASP A 46 2.26 -7.10 6.59
C ASP A 46 3.12 -8.37 6.42
N PRO A 47 3.21 -9.30 7.40
CA PRO A 47 3.96 -10.53 7.19
C PRO A 47 3.40 -11.42 6.07
N VAL A 48 2.10 -11.47 5.94
CA VAL A 48 1.42 -12.26 4.89
C VAL A 48 1.76 -11.68 3.52
N PHE A 49 1.66 -10.36 3.39
CA PHE A 49 1.97 -9.64 2.16
C PHE A 49 3.45 -9.80 1.77
N GLU A 50 4.37 -9.64 2.72
CA GLU A 50 5.81 -9.75 2.43
C GLU A 50 6.21 -11.19 2.05
N ALA A 51 5.57 -12.20 2.64
CA ALA A 51 5.78 -13.59 2.22
C ALA A 51 5.31 -13.81 0.78
N TRP A 52 4.15 -13.27 0.41
CA TRP A 52 3.65 -13.31 -0.97
C TRP A 52 4.57 -12.57 -1.93
N ARG A 53 5.02 -11.37 -1.54
CA ARG A 53 5.88 -10.51 -2.37
C ARG A 53 7.15 -11.24 -2.80
N LYS A 54 7.73 -12.04 -1.93
CA LYS A 54 8.94 -12.83 -2.22
C LYS A 54 8.69 -13.88 -3.29
N THR A 55 7.45 -14.34 -3.47
CA THR A 55 7.08 -15.36 -4.45
C THR A 55 6.57 -14.76 -5.75
N ALA A 56 6.41 -13.45 -5.83
CA ALA A 56 5.88 -12.77 -7.02
C ALA A 56 6.79 -13.02 -8.22
N ALA A 57 6.17 -13.31 -9.36
CA ALA A 57 6.90 -13.56 -10.60
C ALA A 57 7.56 -12.28 -11.12
N LYS A 58 8.55 -12.44 -12.02
CA LYS A 58 9.35 -11.31 -12.52
C LYS A 58 8.53 -10.30 -13.32
N ASP A 59 7.41 -10.71 -13.90
CA ASP A 59 6.51 -9.84 -14.65
C ASP A 59 5.55 -9.04 -13.75
N VAL A 60 5.64 -9.22 -12.43
CA VAL A 60 4.80 -8.51 -11.46
C VAL A 60 5.61 -7.39 -10.81
N SER A 61 5.09 -6.18 -10.88
CA SER A 61 5.67 -5.00 -10.24
C SER A 61 4.85 -4.66 -9.01
N VAL A 62 5.46 -4.76 -7.83
CA VAL A 62 4.77 -4.58 -6.54
C VAL A 62 5.17 -3.25 -5.93
N ARG A 63 4.19 -2.48 -5.49
CA ARG A 63 4.43 -1.28 -4.69
C ARG A 63 3.36 -1.08 -3.63
N LEU A 64 3.73 -0.35 -2.57
CA LEU A 64 2.82 0.04 -1.52
C LEU A 64 2.42 1.50 -1.70
N VAL A 65 1.18 1.79 -1.32
CA VAL A 65 0.66 3.16 -1.30
C VAL A 65 0.06 3.41 0.08
N HIS A 66 0.58 4.40 0.78
CA HIS A 66 0.06 4.79 2.09
C HIS A 66 -1.14 5.70 1.90
N VAL A 67 -2.32 5.25 2.34
CA VAL A 67 -3.56 6.01 2.19
C VAL A 67 -3.57 7.28 3.06
N GLY A 68 -4.39 8.25 2.64
CA GLY A 68 -4.65 9.46 3.38
C GLY A 68 -6.13 9.82 3.31
N PHE A 69 -6.92 9.33 4.26
CA PHE A 69 -8.36 9.60 4.30
C PHE A 69 -8.68 10.99 4.87
N ASN A 70 -7.75 11.57 5.61
CA ASN A 70 -7.82 12.94 6.11
C ASN A 70 -6.41 13.44 6.44
N LYS A 71 -6.28 14.68 6.87
CA LYS A 71 -4.98 15.32 7.15
C LYS A 71 -4.16 14.64 8.24
N ASN A 72 -4.80 13.94 9.15
CA ASN A 72 -4.10 13.24 10.23
C ASN A 72 -3.25 12.07 9.74
N PHE A 73 -3.52 11.57 8.54
CA PHE A 73 -2.72 10.53 7.91
C PHE A 73 -1.40 11.05 7.35
N GLU A 74 -1.29 12.35 7.05
CA GLU A 74 -0.13 12.90 6.34
C GLU A 74 1.20 12.62 7.03
N PRO A 75 1.37 12.81 8.36
CA PRO A 75 2.64 12.47 9.01
C PRO A 75 3.07 11.03 8.79
N LEU A 76 2.12 10.09 8.84
CA LEU A 76 2.41 8.67 8.61
C LEU A 76 2.75 8.39 7.15
N GLN A 77 2.07 9.04 6.20
CA GLN A 77 2.39 8.96 4.79
C GLN A 77 3.83 9.45 4.53
N ARG A 78 4.22 10.55 5.15
CA ARG A 78 5.57 11.12 4.99
C ARG A 78 6.64 10.17 5.54
N ILE A 79 6.38 9.45 6.63
CA ILE A 79 7.30 8.43 7.13
C ILE A 79 7.57 7.39 6.05
N TYR A 80 6.49 6.85 5.46
CA TYR A 80 6.62 5.80 4.46
C TYR A 80 7.41 6.29 3.23
N TYR A 81 7.05 7.43 2.67
CA TYR A 81 7.72 7.91 1.46
C TYR A 81 9.14 8.39 1.71
N ALA A 82 9.44 8.91 2.90
CA ALA A 82 10.81 9.23 3.29
C ALA A 82 11.67 7.96 3.40
N LEU A 83 11.16 6.91 4.06
CA LEU A 83 11.84 5.62 4.14
C LEU A 83 12.02 4.99 2.75
N GLU A 84 10.99 5.06 1.92
CA GLU A 84 11.04 4.54 0.55
C GLU A 84 12.12 5.22 -0.26
N SER A 85 12.23 6.56 -0.18
CA SER A 85 13.22 7.33 -0.91
C SER A 85 14.66 6.98 -0.50
N LEU A 86 14.85 6.47 0.72
CA LEU A 86 16.15 6.02 1.23
C LEU A 86 16.37 4.51 1.05
N GLY A 87 15.43 3.81 0.40
CA GLY A 87 15.52 2.36 0.22
C GLY A 87 15.33 1.57 1.51
N GLN A 88 14.71 2.14 2.54
CA GLN A 88 14.60 1.55 3.88
C GLN A 88 13.20 1.06 4.24
N ALA A 89 12.18 1.36 3.43
CA ALA A 89 10.79 1.08 3.80
C ALA A 89 10.53 -0.40 4.02
N GLN A 90 10.93 -1.25 3.09
CA GLN A 90 10.67 -2.70 3.19
C GLN A 90 11.30 -3.30 4.45
N ALA A 91 12.53 -2.89 4.79
CA ALA A 91 13.22 -3.39 5.97
C ALA A 91 12.61 -2.90 7.29
N LEU A 92 12.01 -1.69 7.29
CA LEU A 92 11.59 -1.03 8.52
C LEU A 92 10.08 -0.98 8.75
N ASN A 93 9.26 -1.32 7.75
CA ASN A 93 7.80 -1.22 7.90
C ASN A 93 7.28 -1.97 9.12
N GLY A 94 7.74 -3.19 9.37
CA GLY A 94 7.35 -3.97 10.53
C GLY A 94 7.68 -3.28 11.85
N LYS A 95 8.85 -2.62 11.91
CA LYS A 95 9.28 -1.88 13.11
C LYS A 95 8.44 -0.61 13.31
N VAL A 96 8.07 0.07 12.23
CA VAL A 96 7.19 1.25 12.31
C VAL A 96 5.82 0.85 12.86
N PHE A 97 5.22 -0.21 12.31
CA PHE A 97 3.94 -0.74 12.81
C PHE A 97 4.01 -1.03 14.31
N LYS A 98 5.04 -1.75 14.73
CA LYS A 98 5.22 -2.14 16.14
C LYS A 98 5.39 -0.93 17.04
N ALA A 99 6.29 -0.01 16.66
CA ALA A 99 6.57 1.17 17.47
C ALA A 99 5.33 2.05 17.63
N PHE A 100 4.63 2.30 16.52
CA PHE A 100 3.46 3.19 16.53
C PHE A 100 2.25 2.52 17.23
N GLN A 101 1.94 1.27 16.89
CA GLN A 101 0.72 0.62 17.36
C GLN A 101 0.88 -0.11 18.69
N ASP A 102 1.95 -0.89 18.86
CA ASP A 102 2.14 -1.71 20.07
C ASP A 102 2.83 -0.94 21.18
N GLU A 103 3.88 -0.20 20.84
CA GLU A 103 4.67 0.56 21.81
C GLU A 103 4.13 1.97 22.05
N LYS A 104 3.11 2.39 21.30
CA LYS A 104 2.44 3.69 21.41
C LYS A 104 3.38 4.89 21.28
N LYS A 105 4.47 4.72 20.50
CA LYS A 105 5.38 5.82 20.21
C LYS A 105 4.72 6.75 19.21
N ARG A 106 4.71 8.05 19.51
CA ARG A 106 4.06 9.05 18.68
C ARG A 106 4.93 9.43 17.48
N LEU A 107 5.14 8.46 16.59
CA LEU A 107 5.93 8.66 15.38
C LEU A 107 5.31 9.68 14.41
N ASP A 108 4.04 10.01 14.60
CA ASP A 108 3.36 11.09 13.88
C ASP A 108 3.85 12.50 14.32
N GLN A 109 4.75 12.57 15.32
CA GLN A 109 5.36 13.82 15.79
C GLN A 109 6.86 13.80 15.48
N PRO A 110 7.37 14.78 14.73
CA PRO A 110 8.78 14.81 14.32
C PRO A 110 9.79 14.70 15.46
N GLU A 111 9.50 15.32 16.61
CA GLU A 111 10.38 15.29 17.77
C GLU A 111 10.54 13.88 18.37
N VAL A 112 9.59 12.99 18.14
CA VAL A 112 9.68 11.57 18.52
C VAL A 112 10.24 10.73 17.35
N LEU A 113 9.81 11.04 16.15
CA LEU A 113 10.15 10.28 14.93
C LEU A 113 11.63 10.34 14.62
N PHE A 114 12.22 11.53 14.57
CA PHE A 114 13.59 11.69 14.08
C PHE A 114 14.63 10.97 14.95
N PRO A 115 14.59 11.08 16.30
CA PRO A 115 15.46 10.25 17.12
C PRO A 115 15.22 8.76 16.94
N TRP A 116 13.96 8.35 16.78
CA TRP A 116 13.62 6.96 16.61
C TRP A 116 14.21 6.36 15.31
N VAL A 117 14.13 7.07 14.19
CA VAL A 117 14.69 6.57 12.93
C VAL A 117 16.21 6.45 13.02
N ALA A 118 16.87 7.36 13.72
CA ALA A 118 18.31 7.26 13.98
C ALA A 118 18.66 6.00 14.77
N GLU A 119 17.86 5.65 15.77
CA GLU A 119 18.02 4.42 16.55
C GLU A 119 17.90 3.16 15.68
N GLN A 120 17.12 3.24 14.59
CA GLN A 120 16.96 2.12 13.66
C GLN A 120 18.13 2.01 12.66
N GLY A 121 19.12 2.89 12.75
CA GLY A 121 20.25 2.87 11.84
C GLY A 121 20.06 3.65 10.55
N VAL A 122 19.00 4.46 10.46
CA VAL A 122 18.75 5.34 9.33
C VAL A 122 19.54 6.64 9.51
N ASP A 123 20.14 7.15 8.44
CA ASP A 123 20.80 8.46 8.45
C ASP A 123 19.76 9.54 8.76
N ARG A 124 19.84 10.12 9.96
CA ARG A 124 18.85 11.08 10.45
C ARG A 124 18.74 12.30 9.54
N ALA A 125 19.86 12.89 9.15
CA ALA A 125 19.87 14.09 8.32
C ALA A 125 19.21 13.84 6.97
N LYS A 126 19.52 12.71 6.33
CA LYS A 126 18.88 12.33 5.08
C LYS A 126 17.40 12.07 5.24
N PHE A 127 17.01 11.42 6.34
CA PHE A 127 15.59 11.15 6.61
C PHE A 127 14.82 12.45 6.84
N GLU A 128 15.35 13.36 7.65
CA GLU A 128 14.70 14.66 7.89
C GLU A 128 14.53 15.45 6.60
N ALA A 129 15.56 15.48 5.75
CA ALA A 129 15.51 16.16 4.47
C ALA A 129 14.43 15.54 3.57
N ALA A 130 14.36 14.21 3.49
CA ALA A 130 13.36 13.50 2.70
C ALA A 130 11.95 13.76 3.24
N TYR A 131 11.77 13.63 4.54
CA TYR A 131 10.48 13.83 5.22
C TYR A 131 9.88 15.21 4.94
N GLN A 132 10.71 16.23 4.86
CA GLN A 132 10.31 17.62 4.61
C GLN A 132 10.37 18.01 3.13
N SER A 133 10.76 17.08 2.25
CA SER A 133 11.02 17.40 0.86
C SER A 133 9.75 17.64 0.04
N PHE A 134 9.91 18.40 -1.03
CA PHE A 134 8.86 18.60 -2.02
C PHE A 134 8.51 17.29 -2.73
N SER A 135 9.51 16.45 -2.95
CA SER A 135 9.31 15.12 -3.57
C SER A 135 8.36 14.25 -2.75
N VAL A 136 8.57 14.17 -1.43
CA VAL A 136 7.69 13.40 -0.54
C VAL A 136 6.29 14.02 -0.51
N ALA A 137 6.18 15.35 -0.46
CA ALA A 137 4.87 16.00 -0.53
C ALA A 137 4.12 15.64 -1.81
N THR A 138 4.83 15.56 -2.94
CA THR A 138 4.24 15.14 -4.23
C THR A 138 3.77 13.68 -4.18
N GLN A 139 4.58 12.78 -3.60
CA GLN A 139 4.21 11.37 -3.46
C GLN A 139 2.98 11.19 -2.58
N VAL A 140 2.84 11.98 -1.52
CA VAL A 140 1.65 11.98 -0.67
C VAL A 140 0.40 12.35 -1.48
N ARG A 141 0.48 13.40 -2.30
CA ARG A 141 -0.64 13.79 -3.18
C ARG A 141 -0.97 12.70 -4.20
N GLN A 142 0.05 12.11 -4.81
CA GLN A 142 -0.15 11.02 -5.79
C GLN A 142 -0.77 9.78 -5.13
N ALA A 143 -0.41 9.49 -3.89
CA ALA A 143 -1.01 8.40 -3.12
C ALA A 143 -2.50 8.61 -2.93
N ILE A 144 -2.91 9.83 -2.58
CA ILE A 144 -4.33 10.17 -2.41
C ILE A 144 -5.07 10.09 -3.74
N GLN A 145 -4.46 10.55 -4.84
CA GLN A 145 -5.05 10.44 -6.17
C GLN A 145 -5.28 8.99 -6.57
N LEU A 146 -4.31 8.13 -6.35
CA LEU A 146 -4.45 6.71 -6.68
C LEU A 146 -5.48 6.02 -5.78
N GLN A 147 -5.48 6.35 -4.49
CA GLN A 147 -6.50 5.92 -3.55
C GLN A 147 -7.91 6.23 -4.06
N ASP A 148 -8.11 7.45 -4.56
CA ASP A 148 -9.40 7.88 -5.08
C ASP A 148 -9.75 7.18 -6.40
N GLN A 149 -8.77 6.97 -7.28
CA GLN A 149 -8.98 6.26 -8.54
C GLN A 149 -9.43 4.82 -8.31
N TYR A 150 -8.86 4.14 -7.31
CA TYR A 150 -9.27 2.79 -6.93
C TYR A 150 -10.49 2.77 -6.01
N GLN A 151 -10.99 3.93 -5.58
CA GLN A 151 -12.12 4.05 -4.67
C GLN A 151 -11.89 3.28 -3.35
N VAL A 152 -10.70 3.42 -2.79
CA VAL A 152 -10.30 2.73 -1.55
C VAL A 152 -11.05 3.34 -0.38
N GLU A 153 -11.82 2.54 0.34
CA GLU A 153 -12.57 2.96 1.54
C GLU A 153 -12.02 2.36 2.82
N GLY A 154 -11.20 1.32 2.72
CA GLY A 154 -10.61 0.63 3.86
C GLY A 154 -9.30 -0.02 3.50
N THR A 155 -8.52 -0.39 4.52
CA THR A 155 -7.21 -1.02 4.38
C THR A 155 -7.10 -2.25 5.26
N PRO A 156 -6.27 -3.24 4.90
CA PRO A 156 -5.47 -3.32 3.68
C PRO A 156 -6.34 -3.57 2.45
N ALA A 157 -5.88 -3.08 1.29
CA ALA A 157 -6.55 -3.28 0.02
C ALA A 157 -5.50 -3.55 -1.06
N MET A 158 -5.92 -4.23 -2.14
CA MET A 158 -5.04 -4.56 -3.26
C MET A 158 -5.64 -4.01 -4.55
N GLY A 159 -4.80 -3.36 -5.35
CA GLY A 159 -5.14 -2.92 -6.70
C GLY A 159 -4.29 -3.67 -7.71
N ILE A 160 -4.88 -4.18 -8.78
CA ILE A 160 -4.19 -4.97 -9.78
C ILE A 160 -4.38 -4.35 -11.16
N ALA A 161 -3.26 -4.03 -11.80
CA ALA A 161 -3.19 -3.59 -13.20
C ALA A 161 -4.02 -2.32 -13.51
N GLY A 162 -4.35 -1.52 -12.50
CA GLY A 162 -5.21 -0.36 -12.68
C GLY A 162 -6.67 -0.71 -12.98
N ARG A 163 -7.05 -1.99 -12.82
CA ARG A 163 -8.37 -2.49 -13.24
C ARG A 163 -9.18 -3.12 -12.15
N TYR A 164 -8.53 -3.81 -11.22
CA TYR A 164 -9.20 -4.67 -10.24
C TYR A 164 -8.86 -4.24 -8.83
N TYR A 165 -9.82 -4.40 -7.93
CA TYR A 165 -9.71 -4.01 -6.54
C TYR A 165 -10.26 -5.12 -5.64
N THR A 166 -9.56 -5.41 -4.56
CA THR A 166 -10.08 -6.24 -3.48
C THR A 166 -9.58 -5.72 -2.14
N ASP A 167 -10.29 -6.06 -1.08
CA ASP A 167 -9.89 -5.75 0.28
C ASP A 167 -10.29 -6.89 1.22
N GLY A 168 -9.93 -6.75 2.51
CA GLY A 168 -10.17 -7.80 3.49
C GLY A 168 -11.65 -8.12 3.67
N SER A 169 -12.50 -7.10 3.67
CA SER A 169 -13.94 -7.26 3.82
C SER A 169 -14.54 -7.94 2.59
N MET A 170 -14.20 -7.46 1.41
CA MET A 170 -14.72 -7.97 0.14
C MET A 170 -14.26 -9.41 -0.13
N ALA A 171 -13.00 -9.71 0.19
CA ALA A 171 -12.41 -11.04 -0.02
C ALA A 171 -12.82 -12.04 1.06
N GLY A 172 -13.10 -11.57 2.28
CA GLY A 172 -13.40 -12.44 3.41
C GLY A 172 -12.17 -12.89 4.20
N GLY A 173 -11.07 -12.12 4.14
CA GLY A 173 -9.86 -12.39 4.91
C GLY A 173 -8.59 -12.22 4.10
N PHE A 174 -7.44 -12.28 4.78
CA PHE A 174 -6.12 -12.00 4.20
C PHE A 174 -5.68 -13.08 3.20
N GLU A 175 -5.86 -14.33 3.56
CA GLU A 175 -5.50 -15.44 2.69
C GLU A 175 -6.28 -15.37 1.37
N ARG A 176 -7.56 -15.07 1.46
CA ARG A 176 -8.41 -14.93 0.29
C ARG A 176 -8.02 -13.73 -0.56
N MET A 177 -7.60 -12.62 0.05
CA MET A 177 -7.07 -11.47 -0.68
C MET A 177 -5.86 -11.88 -1.56
N ILE A 178 -4.96 -12.68 -1.00
CA ILE A 178 -3.78 -13.16 -1.73
C ILE A 178 -4.19 -14.08 -2.88
N GLN A 179 -5.11 -15.00 -2.64
CA GLN A 179 -5.62 -15.90 -3.68
C GLN A 179 -6.27 -15.12 -4.83
N ILE A 180 -7.10 -14.14 -4.50
CA ILE A 180 -7.76 -13.27 -5.47
C ILE A 180 -6.72 -12.46 -6.26
N THR A 181 -5.73 -11.90 -5.58
CA THR A 181 -4.64 -11.16 -6.23
C THR A 181 -3.93 -12.04 -7.25
N ASN A 182 -3.57 -13.28 -6.88
CA ASN A 182 -2.95 -14.23 -7.79
C ASN A 182 -3.84 -14.56 -8.99
N GLN A 183 -5.13 -14.76 -8.74
CA GLN A 183 -6.12 -15.03 -9.79
C GLN A 183 -6.19 -13.87 -10.79
N LEU A 184 -6.23 -12.62 -10.27
CA LEU A 184 -6.33 -11.44 -11.11
C LEU A 184 -5.04 -11.17 -11.90
N ILE A 185 -3.87 -11.49 -11.34
CA ILE A 185 -2.60 -11.43 -12.05
C ILE A 185 -2.65 -12.40 -13.27
N GLU A 186 -3.08 -13.63 -13.06
CA GLU A 186 -3.21 -14.61 -14.14
C GLU A 186 -4.21 -14.17 -15.20
N GLN A 187 -5.32 -13.61 -14.77
CA GLN A 187 -6.35 -13.07 -15.65
C GLN A 187 -5.79 -11.94 -16.53
N GLU A 188 -4.98 -11.07 -15.96
CA GLU A 188 -4.35 -9.97 -16.69
C GLU A 188 -3.29 -10.49 -17.67
N ARG A 189 -2.51 -11.52 -17.31
CA ARG A 189 -1.56 -12.16 -18.23
C ARG A 189 -2.23 -12.66 -19.50
N LYS A 190 -3.43 -13.23 -19.36
CA LYS A 190 -4.19 -13.78 -20.48
C LYS A 190 -4.80 -12.70 -21.38
N ARG A 191 -4.94 -11.48 -20.88
CA ARG A 191 -5.45 -10.35 -21.65
C ARG A 191 -4.47 -9.86 -22.70
N THR A 192 -3.19 -10.00 -22.43
CA THR A 192 -2.10 -9.55 -23.30
C THR A 192 -1.54 -10.73 -24.08
#